data_1cc8b52456f0d062d8b535509868c228
#
_entry.id   1cc8b52456f0d062d8b535509868c228
#
_cell.length_a   1.000
_cell.length_b   1.000
_cell.length_c   1.000
_cell.angle_alpha   90.00
_cell.angle_beta   90.00
_cell.angle_gamma   90.00
#
_symmetry.space_group_name_H-M   'P 1'
#
loop_
_entity.id
_entity.type
_entity.pdbx_description
1 polymer ?
#
loop_
_entity_poly.entity_id
_entity_poly.type
_entity_poly.pdbx_seq_one_letter_code
_entity_poly.pdbx_strand_id
1 'polypeptide(L)'
;MKIYDVSVGLHPGMYVYPGDPEFQRALMKAGDAYISSLSLGTHTGTHIDAPAHFFPNGTTIDQLDLNDLICSVEVVTSPFLPKNTCKAVFFKNAVPLSLDTAQTLLDNGTRTVGCDTDSIGDDDIHRFLLKNEIVIIEMLDLSKVLDGVYQMIALPLKIEGADASPARVVLLDDLL
;
A
#
# COMPACT_ATOMS: atom_id res chain seq x y z
N MET A 1 21.34 -1.71 10.41
CA MET A 1 19.98 -1.85 9.85
C MET A 1 18.99 -1.07 10.74
N LYS A 2 18.34 -0.09 10.22
CA LYS A 2 17.23 0.63 10.86
C LYS A 2 15.92 0.22 10.20
N ILE A 3 14.87 0.05 11.00
CA ILE A 3 13.53 -0.34 10.51
C ILE A 3 12.62 0.87 10.69
N TYR A 4 11.95 1.25 9.62
CA TYR A 4 10.88 2.25 9.62
C TYR A 4 9.56 1.52 9.44
N ASP A 5 8.70 1.59 10.44
CA ASP A 5 7.31 1.20 10.31
C ASP A 5 6.56 2.37 9.69
N VAL A 6 6.09 2.15 8.47
CA VAL A 6 5.40 3.17 7.67
C VAL A 6 3.91 2.90 7.53
N SER A 7 3.35 2.13 8.48
CA SER A 7 1.93 1.83 8.52
C SER A 7 1.20 2.70 9.53
N VAL A 8 0.01 3.18 9.17
CA VAL A 8 -0.87 3.87 10.13
C VAL A 8 -1.52 2.88 11.10
N GLY A 9 -1.72 3.31 12.33
CA GLY A 9 -2.39 2.50 13.36
C GLY A 9 -3.90 2.40 13.11
N LEU A 10 -4.45 1.18 13.21
CA LEU A 10 -5.89 0.96 13.10
C LEU A 10 -6.57 1.18 14.45
N HIS A 11 -7.56 2.07 14.51
CA HIS A 11 -8.33 2.35 15.73
C HIS A 11 -9.74 2.85 15.40
N PRO A 12 -10.74 2.65 16.30
CA PRO A 12 -12.06 3.25 16.13
C PRO A 12 -11.98 4.78 15.98
N GLY A 13 -12.74 5.32 15.01
CA GLY A 13 -12.74 6.74 14.70
C GLY A 13 -11.55 7.22 13.84
N MET A 14 -10.72 6.30 13.33
CA MET A 14 -9.72 6.65 12.32
C MET A 14 -10.39 7.12 11.02
N TYR A 15 -9.65 7.82 10.19
CA TYR A 15 -10.11 8.16 8.85
C TYR A 15 -10.34 6.89 8.02
N VAL A 16 -11.44 6.85 7.32
CA VAL A 16 -11.75 5.88 6.26
C VAL A 16 -12.23 6.64 5.02
N TYR A 17 -12.01 6.07 3.85
CA TYR A 17 -12.48 6.67 2.62
C TYR A 17 -14.02 6.81 2.62
N PRO A 18 -14.60 7.92 2.11
CA PRO A 18 -16.05 8.13 2.13
C PRO A 18 -16.83 6.99 1.47
N GLY A 19 -17.64 6.28 2.26
CA GLY A 19 -18.44 5.13 1.82
C GLY A 19 -17.89 3.78 2.27
N ASP A 20 -16.66 3.73 2.75
CA ASP A 20 -16.06 2.50 3.25
C ASP A 20 -16.54 2.13 4.67
N PRO A 21 -16.50 0.84 5.02
CA PRO A 21 -16.82 0.39 6.37
C PRO A 21 -15.86 0.97 7.41
N GLU A 22 -16.42 1.48 8.52
CA GLU A 22 -15.61 1.95 9.64
C GLU A 22 -14.85 0.80 10.33
N PHE A 23 -13.65 1.10 10.85
CA PHE A 23 -12.92 0.16 11.69
C PHE A 23 -13.61 0.01 13.04
N GLN A 24 -13.93 -1.21 13.43
CA GLN A 24 -14.49 -1.54 14.73
C GLN A 24 -13.69 -2.66 15.40
N ARG A 25 -13.48 -2.51 16.70
CA ARG A 25 -12.84 -3.54 17.55
C ARG A 25 -13.67 -3.73 18.83
N ALA A 26 -14.17 -4.91 19.03
CA ALA A 26 -14.85 -5.29 20.27
C ALA A 26 -13.98 -6.26 21.05
N LEU A 27 -13.68 -5.93 22.33
CA LEU A 27 -12.94 -6.79 23.24
C LEU A 27 -13.92 -7.76 23.92
N MET A 28 -13.60 -9.02 23.92
CA MET A 28 -14.38 -10.09 24.56
C MET A 28 -13.50 -10.87 25.52
N LYS A 29 -14.07 -11.33 26.63
CA LYS A 29 -13.42 -12.26 27.55
C LYS A 29 -13.84 -13.70 27.21
N ALA A 30 -12.85 -14.58 27.07
CA ALA A 30 -13.03 -16.00 26.77
C ALA A 30 -12.25 -16.82 27.81
N GLY A 31 -12.92 -17.22 28.90
CA GLY A 31 -12.26 -17.79 30.08
C GLY A 31 -11.32 -16.76 30.74
N ASP A 32 -10.04 -17.08 30.85
CA ASP A 32 -9.01 -16.17 31.40
C ASP A 32 -8.32 -15.32 30.32
N ALA A 33 -8.61 -15.57 29.04
CA ALA A 33 -8.04 -14.85 27.91
C ALA A 33 -8.94 -13.70 27.44
N TYR A 34 -8.32 -12.73 26.75
CA TYR A 34 -9.04 -11.69 26.03
C TYR A 34 -8.85 -11.90 24.53
N ILE A 35 -9.94 -11.79 23.78
CA ILE A 35 -9.93 -11.81 22.31
C ILE A 35 -10.62 -10.57 21.78
N SER A 36 -10.25 -10.15 20.58
CA SER A 36 -10.93 -9.04 19.89
C SER A 36 -11.58 -9.55 18.62
N SER A 37 -12.83 -9.18 18.39
CA SER A 37 -13.41 -9.23 17.05
C SER A 37 -13.08 -7.93 16.33
N LEU A 38 -12.85 -8.03 15.00
CA LEU A 38 -12.56 -6.89 14.13
C LEU A 38 -13.60 -6.86 13.02
N SER A 39 -14.05 -5.64 12.67
CA SER A 39 -14.82 -5.35 11.47
C SER A 39 -14.15 -4.16 10.78
N LEU A 40 -13.81 -4.30 9.49
CA LEU A 40 -13.11 -3.29 8.72
C LEU A 40 -13.31 -3.52 7.22
N GLY A 41 -13.10 -2.49 6.42
CA GLY A 41 -13.00 -2.59 4.97
C GLY A 41 -11.62 -3.09 4.53
N THR A 42 -11.52 -3.59 3.31
CA THR A 42 -10.25 -4.02 2.70
C THR A 42 -9.28 -2.85 2.48
N HIS A 43 -9.81 -1.61 2.36
CA HIS A 43 -9.06 -0.37 2.19
C HIS A 43 -8.87 0.42 3.50
N THR A 44 -8.95 -0.24 4.66
CA THR A 44 -8.80 0.42 5.97
C THR A 44 -7.33 0.67 6.33
N GLY A 45 -6.96 1.95 6.51
CA GLY A 45 -5.60 2.37 6.90
C GLY A 45 -4.58 2.08 5.81
N THR A 46 -3.33 1.79 6.18
CA THR A 46 -2.34 1.37 5.18
C THR A 46 -2.76 0.04 4.59
N HIS A 47 -2.99 0.01 3.29
CA HIS A 47 -3.53 -1.13 2.56
C HIS A 47 -2.88 -1.31 1.19
N ILE A 48 -3.13 -2.44 0.58
CA ILE A 48 -2.65 -2.81 -0.75
C ILE A 48 -3.85 -3.10 -1.63
N ASP A 49 -3.91 -2.47 -2.82
CA ASP A 49 -4.90 -2.76 -3.85
C ASP A 49 -4.35 -3.76 -4.85
N ALA A 50 -5.15 -4.78 -5.12
CA ALA A 50 -4.90 -5.75 -6.18
C ALA A 50 -5.70 -5.39 -7.45
N PRO A 51 -5.32 -5.91 -8.64
CA PRO A 51 -6.08 -5.72 -9.88
C PRO A 51 -7.58 -5.99 -9.78
N ALA A 52 -7.99 -6.92 -8.91
CA ALA A 52 -9.40 -7.24 -8.66
C ALA A 52 -10.23 -6.05 -8.15
N HIS A 53 -9.60 -5.01 -7.59
CA HIS A 53 -10.29 -3.80 -7.12
C HIS A 53 -11.06 -3.08 -8.26
N PHE A 54 -10.48 -2.99 -9.44
CA PHE A 54 -11.13 -2.39 -10.61
C PHE A 54 -11.53 -3.40 -11.69
N PHE A 55 -11.02 -4.62 -11.62
CA PHE A 55 -11.24 -5.66 -12.62
C PHE A 55 -11.74 -6.95 -11.95
N PRO A 56 -13.03 -7.29 -12.02
CA PRO A 56 -13.60 -8.43 -11.29
C PRO A 56 -12.95 -9.80 -11.57
N ASN A 57 -12.25 -9.92 -12.70
CA ASN A 57 -11.46 -11.12 -13.06
C ASN A 57 -9.95 -10.87 -12.96
N GLY A 58 -9.53 -9.77 -12.33
CA GLY A 58 -8.13 -9.43 -12.10
C GLY A 58 -7.52 -10.28 -10.99
N THR A 59 -6.20 -10.21 -10.88
CA THR A 59 -5.43 -10.83 -9.80
C THR A 59 -5.94 -10.34 -8.44
N THR A 60 -6.24 -11.25 -7.53
CA THR A 60 -6.71 -10.97 -6.16
C THR A 60 -5.56 -10.84 -5.19
N ILE A 61 -5.83 -10.31 -3.99
CA ILE A 61 -4.78 -10.00 -3.00
C ILE A 61 -3.96 -11.23 -2.57
N ASP A 62 -4.60 -12.40 -2.49
CA ASP A 62 -3.96 -13.66 -2.14
C ASP A 62 -3.09 -14.26 -3.26
N GLN A 63 -3.21 -13.74 -4.48
CA GLN A 63 -2.52 -14.18 -5.69
C GLN A 63 -1.37 -13.26 -6.09
N LEU A 64 -1.18 -12.11 -5.42
CA LEU A 64 -0.09 -11.18 -5.73
C LEU A 64 1.29 -11.87 -5.61
N ASP A 65 2.21 -11.52 -6.52
CA ASP A 65 3.59 -12.00 -6.43
C ASP A 65 4.32 -11.31 -5.26
N LEU A 66 4.75 -12.08 -4.27
CA LEU A 66 5.48 -11.55 -3.13
C LEU A 66 6.81 -10.89 -3.52
N ASN A 67 7.38 -11.20 -4.68
CA ASN A 67 8.57 -10.51 -5.20
C ASN A 67 8.31 -9.04 -5.57
N ASP A 68 7.05 -8.63 -5.72
CA ASP A 68 6.67 -7.24 -5.94
C ASP A 68 6.36 -6.52 -4.61
N LEU A 69 6.20 -7.27 -3.53
CA LEU A 69 5.91 -6.79 -2.17
C LEU A 69 7.11 -6.87 -1.21
N ILE A 70 8.13 -7.66 -1.58
CA ILE A 70 9.42 -7.76 -0.85
C ILE A 70 10.53 -7.44 -1.86
N CYS A 71 10.85 -6.16 -2.00
CA CYS A 71 11.78 -5.69 -3.02
C CYS A 71 12.41 -4.34 -2.64
N SER A 72 13.34 -3.85 -3.49
CA SER A 72 13.86 -2.49 -3.34
C SER A 72 12.79 -1.47 -3.70
N VAL A 73 12.71 -0.41 -2.89
CA VAL A 73 11.82 0.74 -3.09
C VAL A 73 12.60 2.03 -3.05
N GLU A 74 12.30 2.95 -3.94
CA GLU A 74 12.77 4.33 -3.83
C GLU A 74 11.68 5.22 -3.25
N VAL A 75 11.99 5.91 -2.15
CA VAL A 75 11.13 6.94 -1.58
C VAL A 75 11.53 8.27 -2.20
N VAL A 76 10.57 8.99 -2.78
CA VAL A 76 10.77 10.30 -3.40
C VAL A 76 9.73 11.30 -2.92
N THR A 77 10.16 12.53 -2.65
CA THR A 77 9.23 13.62 -2.35
C THR A 77 8.60 14.14 -3.64
N SER A 78 7.26 14.16 -3.70
CA SER A 78 6.53 14.71 -4.85
C SER A 78 6.87 16.19 -5.10
N PRO A 79 6.90 16.67 -6.34
CA PRO A 79 6.55 15.96 -7.59
C PRO A 79 7.75 15.31 -8.32
N PHE A 80 8.83 15.00 -7.61
CA PHE A 80 10.01 14.42 -8.25
C PHE A 80 9.75 12.95 -8.66
N LEU A 81 10.39 12.56 -9.77
CA LEU A 81 10.38 11.19 -10.25
C LEU A 81 11.54 10.39 -9.66
N PRO A 82 11.40 9.05 -9.54
CA PRO A 82 12.49 8.20 -9.08
C PRO A 82 13.71 8.30 -10.00
N LYS A 83 14.90 8.19 -9.40
CA LYS A 83 16.19 8.24 -10.12
C LYS A 83 16.80 6.87 -10.28
N ASN A 84 16.33 5.90 -9.49
CA ASN A 84 16.85 4.54 -9.48
C ASN A 84 15.82 3.57 -10.09
N THR A 85 16.30 2.47 -10.64
CA THR A 85 15.46 1.40 -11.17
C THR A 85 15.05 0.44 -10.07
N CYS A 86 14.24 0.92 -9.12
CA CYS A 86 13.65 0.07 -8.10
C CYS A 86 12.33 -0.54 -8.59
N LYS A 87 12.01 -1.75 -8.12
CA LYS A 87 10.71 -2.38 -8.42
C LYS A 87 9.53 -1.63 -7.80
N ALA A 88 9.77 -0.91 -6.70
CA ALA A 88 8.76 -0.11 -6.04
C ALA A 88 9.17 1.35 -5.95
N VAL A 89 8.17 2.25 -5.94
CA VAL A 89 8.34 3.70 -5.76
C VAL A 89 7.29 4.19 -4.77
N PHE A 90 7.74 4.88 -3.71
CA PHE A 90 6.85 5.53 -2.75
C PHE A 90 6.94 7.04 -2.85
N PHE A 91 5.80 7.68 -3.05
CA PHE A 91 5.66 9.12 -3.15
C PHE A 91 5.32 9.74 -1.80
N LYS A 92 6.24 10.54 -1.28
CA LYS A 92 6.07 11.30 -0.05
C LYS A 92 5.52 12.69 -0.34
N ASN A 93 4.65 13.23 0.52
CA ASN A 93 3.85 14.43 0.27
C ASN A 93 3.15 14.30 -1.09
N ALA A 94 2.50 13.16 -1.30
CA ALA A 94 2.00 12.76 -2.59
C ALA A 94 1.01 13.77 -3.16
N VAL A 95 1.13 14.03 -4.44
CA VAL A 95 0.11 14.68 -5.26
C VAL A 95 -0.45 13.63 -6.23
N PRO A 96 -1.71 13.75 -6.67
CA PRO A 96 -2.26 12.79 -7.63
C PRO A 96 -1.35 12.57 -8.83
N LEU A 97 -1.06 11.32 -9.15
CA LEU A 97 -0.23 10.97 -10.31
C LEU A 97 -0.94 11.39 -11.60
N SER A 98 -0.14 11.80 -12.59
CA SER A 98 -0.62 11.93 -13.98
C SER A 98 -0.45 10.63 -14.75
N LEU A 99 -1.21 10.45 -15.83
CA LEU A 99 -1.04 9.30 -16.73
C LEU A 99 0.37 9.24 -17.32
N ASP A 100 1.00 10.39 -17.62
CA ASP A 100 2.37 10.44 -18.11
C ASP A 100 3.37 9.92 -17.08
N THR A 101 3.16 10.25 -15.80
CA THR A 101 3.97 9.71 -14.69
C THR A 101 3.74 8.21 -14.55
N ALA A 102 2.49 7.76 -14.57
CA ALA A 102 2.15 6.34 -14.47
C ALA A 102 2.75 5.53 -15.64
N GLN A 103 2.71 6.08 -16.87
CA GLN A 103 3.35 5.46 -18.03
C GLN A 103 4.88 5.38 -17.86
N THR A 104 5.50 6.44 -17.36
CA THR A 104 6.95 6.46 -17.09
C THR A 104 7.35 5.39 -16.08
N LEU A 105 6.56 5.19 -15.02
CA LEU A 105 6.80 4.15 -14.02
C LEU A 105 6.68 2.75 -14.65
N LEU A 106 5.67 2.53 -15.48
CA LEU A 106 5.49 1.27 -16.22
C LEU A 106 6.69 0.98 -17.12
N ASP A 107 7.12 1.98 -17.91
CA ASP A 107 8.25 1.86 -18.84
C ASP A 107 9.58 1.56 -18.12
N ASN A 108 9.72 2.05 -16.88
CA ASN A 108 10.86 1.77 -16.01
C ASN A 108 10.78 0.41 -15.30
N GLY A 109 9.72 -0.36 -15.51
CA GLY A 109 9.54 -1.69 -14.91
C GLY A 109 9.08 -1.66 -13.45
N THR A 110 8.50 -0.55 -12.99
CA THR A 110 7.88 -0.46 -11.66
C THR A 110 6.74 -1.47 -11.55
N ARG A 111 6.68 -2.18 -10.41
CA ARG A 111 5.65 -3.19 -10.10
C ARG A 111 4.78 -2.79 -8.92
N THR A 112 5.28 -1.89 -8.08
CA THR A 112 4.54 -1.39 -6.91
C THR A 112 4.72 0.11 -6.78
N VAL A 113 3.63 0.83 -6.56
CA VAL A 113 3.64 2.25 -6.23
C VAL A 113 2.97 2.45 -4.87
N GLY A 114 3.41 3.47 -4.12
CA GLY A 114 2.75 3.81 -2.87
C GLY A 114 2.72 5.31 -2.62
N CYS A 115 1.79 5.75 -1.75
CA CYS A 115 1.64 7.15 -1.35
C CYS A 115 1.26 7.29 0.13
N ASP A 116 1.53 8.48 0.67
CA ASP A 116 1.15 8.89 2.03
C ASP A 116 -0.19 9.63 2.09
N THR A 117 -0.98 9.53 1.02
CA THR A 117 -2.34 10.06 0.89
C THR A 117 -3.36 8.93 0.89
N ASP A 118 -4.63 9.28 0.96
CA ASP A 118 -5.77 8.36 0.88
C ASP A 118 -6.07 7.85 -0.53
N SER A 119 -5.43 8.44 -1.54
CA SER A 119 -5.47 7.96 -2.91
C SER A 119 -4.22 8.39 -3.69
N ILE A 120 -3.70 7.48 -4.53
CA ILE A 120 -2.58 7.73 -5.45
C ILE A 120 -3.00 8.63 -6.63
N GLY A 121 -4.30 8.69 -6.93
CA GLY A 121 -4.88 9.44 -8.03
C GLY A 121 -6.36 9.16 -8.19
N ASP A 122 -6.93 9.52 -9.34
CA ASP A 122 -8.31 9.24 -9.67
C ASP A 122 -8.52 7.80 -10.19
N ASP A 123 -9.76 7.45 -10.53
CA ASP A 123 -10.13 6.13 -11.06
C ASP A 123 -9.36 5.76 -12.33
N ASP A 124 -9.01 6.74 -13.17
CA ASP A 124 -8.28 6.48 -14.42
C ASP A 124 -6.84 6.06 -14.13
N ILE A 125 -6.21 6.67 -13.12
CA ILE A 125 -4.87 6.29 -12.63
C ILE A 125 -4.90 4.90 -12.01
N HIS A 126 -5.87 4.60 -11.13
CA HIS A 126 -6.02 3.26 -10.55
C HIS A 126 -6.21 2.21 -11.64
N ARG A 127 -7.13 2.44 -12.58
CA ARG A 127 -7.37 1.52 -13.71
C ARG A 127 -6.12 1.32 -14.55
N PHE A 128 -5.36 2.39 -14.82
CA PHE A 128 -4.13 2.29 -15.59
C PHE A 128 -3.10 1.41 -14.87
N LEU A 129 -2.82 1.70 -13.60
CA LEU A 129 -1.83 0.97 -12.80
C LEU A 129 -2.21 -0.50 -12.64
N LEU A 130 -3.42 -0.77 -12.16
CA LEU A 130 -3.90 -2.13 -11.87
C LEU A 130 -4.09 -2.98 -13.13
N LYS A 131 -4.47 -2.37 -14.27
CA LYS A 131 -4.52 -3.06 -15.57
C LYS A 131 -3.14 -3.56 -16.03
N ASN A 132 -2.09 -2.83 -15.66
CA ASN A 132 -0.71 -3.17 -15.98
C ASN A 132 -0.03 -3.97 -14.85
N GLU A 133 -0.81 -4.56 -13.94
CA GLU A 133 -0.33 -5.35 -12.80
C GLU A 133 0.65 -4.57 -11.90
N ILE A 134 0.49 -3.25 -11.81
CA ILE A 134 1.21 -2.42 -10.84
C ILE A 134 0.35 -2.33 -9.59
N VAL A 135 0.86 -2.87 -8.49
CA VAL A 135 0.21 -2.89 -7.17
C VAL A 135 0.25 -1.50 -6.56
N ILE A 136 -0.84 -1.09 -5.89
CA ILE A 136 -0.92 0.22 -5.23
C ILE A 136 -0.90 0.02 -3.71
N ILE A 137 -0.15 0.87 -3.00
CA ILE A 137 -0.13 0.91 -1.53
C ILE A 137 -0.47 2.33 -1.07
N GLU A 138 -1.52 2.49 -0.31
CA GLU A 138 -2.01 3.80 0.11
C GLU A 138 -1.96 3.98 1.62
N MET A 139 -2.13 5.23 2.09
CA MET A 139 -2.11 5.59 3.52
C MET A 139 -0.80 5.20 4.23
N LEU A 140 0.34 5.38 3.58
CA LEU A 140 1.65 5.20 4.21
C LEU A 140 1.97 6.36 5.17
N ASP A 141 2.64 6.10 6.28
CA ASP A 141 3.26 7.15 7.11
C ASP A 141 4.74 7.31 6.74
N LEU A 142 5.00 8.16 5.76
CA LEU A 142 6.36 8.47 5.30
C LEU A 142 6.99 9.67 6.03
N SER A 143 6.35 10.22 7.05
CA SER A 143 6.77 11.45 7.74
C SER A 143 8.20 11.40 8.29
N LYS A 144 8.67 10.22 8.71
CA LYS A 144 9.99 10.00 9.30
C LYS A 144 11.00 9.36 8.34
N VAL A 145 10.60 9.17 7.07
CA VAL A 145 11.46 8.56 6.04
C VAL A 145 12.08 9.65 5.18
N LEU A 146 13.37 9.57 4.92
CA LEU A 146 14.06 10.46 3.98
C LEU A 146 13.95 9.90 2.56
N ASP A 147 14.12 10.79 1.56
CA ASP A 147 14.25 10.33 0.19
C ASP A 147 15.47 9.42 0.05
N GLY A 148 15.31 8.31 -0.66
CA GLY A 148 16.39 7.32 -0.82
C GLY A 148 15.87 5.94 -1.15
N VAL A 149 16.79 5.00 -1.24
CA VAL A 149 16.49 3.59 -1.55
C VAL A 149 16.50 2.76 -0.27
N TYR A 150 15.48 1.92 -0.14
CA TYR A 150 15.25 1.03 1.00
C TYR A 150 14.90 -0.37 0.50
N GLN A 151 14.90 -1.34 1.42
CA GLN A 151 14.18 -2.59 1.19
C GLN A 151 12.80 -2.50 1.80
N MET A 152 11.80 -2.82 1.00
CA MET A 152 10.40 -2.85 1.40
C MET A 152 9.99 -4.27 1.77
N ILE A 153 9.21 -4.39 2.83
CA ILE A 153 8.38 -5.56 3.13
C ILE A 153 6.96 -5.04 3.35
N ALA A 154 6.06 -5.39 2.43
CA ALA A 154 4.66 -4.97 2.43
C ALA A 154 3.79 -6.22 2.27
N LEU A 155 3.33 -6.80 3.38
CA LEU A 155 2.57 -8.04 3.33
C LEU A 155 1.11 -7.81 3.72
N PRO A 156 0.16 -8.02 2.79
CA PRO A 156 -1.26 -8.02 3.09
C PRO A 156 -1.66 -9.27 3.88
N LEU A 157 -2.84 -9.24 4.46
CA LEU A 157 -3.49 -10.47 4.90
C LEU A 157 -3.83 -11.31 3.66
N LYS A 158 -3.64 -12.62 3.75
CA LYS A 158 -3.98 -13.54 2.66
C LYS A 158 -5.49 -13.82 2.66
N ILE A 159 -6.28 -12.84 2.23
CA ILE A 159 -7.74 -12.96 2.14
C ILE A 159 -8.07 -13.47 0.73
N GLU A 160 -8.49 -14.74 0.63
CA GLU A 160 -8.79 -15.37 -0.65
C GLU A 160 -9.90 -14.64 -1.41
N GLY A 161 -9.60 -14.26 -2.65
CA GLY A 161 -10.54 -13.60 -3.56
C GLY A 161 -10.79 -12.12 -3.26
N ALA A 162 -10.08 -11.50 -2.30
CA ALA A 162 -10.29 -10.08 -1.99
C ALA A 162 -9.60 -9.15 -3.01
N ASP A 163 -10.18 -7.98 -3.13
CA ASP A 163 -9.77 -6.87 -3.98
C ASP A 163 -8.59 -6.08 -3.41
N ALA A 164 -8.48 -6.04 -2.08
CA ALA A 164 -7.45 -5.33 -1.33
C ALA A 164 -7.27 -5.95 0.06
N SER A 165 -6.30 -5.47 0.82
CA SER A 165 -6.14 -5.84 2.24
C SER A 165 -5.31 -4.82 2.99
N PRO A 166 -5.65 -4.52 4.26
CA PRO A 166 -4.74 -3.85 5.18
C PRO A 166 -3.41 -4.58 5.25
N ALA A 167 -2.32 -3.80 5.36
CA ALA A 167 -0.98 -4.34 5.38
C ALA A 167 -0.10 -3.67 6.44
N ARG A 168 0.87 -4.43 6.99
CA ARG A 168 1.99 -3.85 7.71
C ARG A 168 3.15 -3.65 6.75
N VAL A 169 3.47 -2.38 6.49
CA VAL A 169 4.57 -2.00 5.59
C VAL A 169 5.75 -1.50 6.41
N VAL A 170 6.91 -2.06 6.16
CA VAL A 170 8.16 -1.63 6.79
C VAL A 170 9.23 -1.39 5.75
N LEU A 171 10.08 -0.39 6.00
CA LEU A 171 11.26 -0.08 5.21
C LEU A 171 12.51 -0.35 6.03
N LEU A 172 13.51 -0.94 5.40
CA LEU A 172 14.81 -1.23 6.00
C LEU A 172 15.87 -0.39 5.30
N ASP A 173 16.61 0.42 6.06
CA ASP A 173 17.87 1.01 5.59
C ASP A 173 19.00 -0.01 5.85
N ASP A 174 19.98 -0.11 4.96
CA ASP A 174 21.07 -1.08 4.98
C ASP A 174 20.61 -2.56 4.89
N LEU A 175 20.38 -3.02 3.69
CA LEU A 175 20.72 -4.40 3.37
C LEU A 175 22.16 -4.40 2.81
N LEU A 176 23.01 -5.05 3.56
CA LEU A 176 24.42 -5.36 3.28
C LEU A 176 24.69 -5.67 1.80
#